data_048698f31ad9053ae30ebb9ea50e0185
#
_entry.id   048698f31ad9053ae30ebb9ea50e0185
#
_cell.length_a   1.000
_cell.length_b   1.000
_cell.length_c   1.000
_cell.angle_alpha   90.00
_cell.angle_beta   90.00
_cell.angle_gamma   90.00
#
_symmetry.space_group_name_H-M   'P 1'
#
loop_
_entity.id
_entity.type
_entity.pdbx_description
1 polymer ?
#
loop_
_entity_poly.entity_id
_entity_poly.type
_entity_poly.pdbx_seq_one_letter_code
_entity_poly.pdbx_strand_id
1 'polypeptide(L)'
;GYDTTAMHNNGKYFYNRSAVYQNLGFRRFTSIENMVSAVDRKKFTNQGGWANDDLIYQSIHAQLQKSVDQPQFIYAITVENHFNYNDDRFGKDNFKISKAGITDLNKRQLNTYLSGMQRADQQFKQLIAEAQKIERPTLIIFFGDHLPNLGEVFDQYGFYANAEEKAQKNHAKFFSTPLAVWSNFQVDKAQFDSESVPAHFLAQKVLAAAKLPASPYYDLIARINACYRQIHQT
;
A
#
# COMPACT_ATOMS: atom_id res chain seq x y z
N GLY A 1 3.70 25.24 -3.71
CA GLY A 1 3.04 23.98 -3.43
C GLY A 1 3.89 22.79 -3.82
N TYR A 2 3.40 21.58 -3.57
CA TYR A 2 4.09 20.34 -3.91
C TYR A 2 4.05 20.04 -5.41
N ASP A 3 5.12 19.42 -5.92
CA ASP A 3 5.11 18.71 -7.20
C ASP A 3 4.53 17.31 -6.98
N THR A 4 3.35 17.03 -7.57
CA THR A 4 2.54 15.87 -7.21
C THR A 4 2.57 14.80 -8.31
N THR A 5 2.89 13.56 -7.94
CA THR A 5 2.93 12.42 -8.86
C THR A 5 2.16 11.24 -8.27
N ALA A 6 1.14 10.74 -8.97
CA ALA A 6 0.55 9.44 -8.69
C ALA A 6 1.23 8.37 -9.56
N MET A 7 1.41 7.16 -9.02
CA MET A 7 2.05 6.04 -9.72
C MET A 7 1.27 4.75 -9.51
N HIS A 8 1.15 3.95 -10.55
CA HIS A 8 0.60 2.60 -10.45
C HIS A 8 1.13 1.73 -11.59
N ASN A 9 1.70 0.58 -11.29
CA ASN A 9 2.21 -0.37 -12.29
C ASN A 9 1.12 -1.20 -12.99
N ASN A 10 -0.10 -0.67 -13.09
CA ASN A 10 -1.19 -1.22 -13.89
C ASN A 10 -1.68 -0.18 -14.91
N GLY A 11 -2.62 -0.58 -15.79
CA GLY A 11 -3.11 0.23 -16.91
C GLY A 11 -3.81 1.52 -16.49
N LYS A 12 -3.54 2.60 -17.20
CA LYS A 12 -4.07 3.95 -16.91
C LYS A 12 -5.59 4.09 -17.06
N TYR A 13 -6.19 3.23 -17.89
CA TYR A 13 -7.64 3.30 -18.15
C TYR A 13 -8.48 2.47 -17.16
N PHE A 14 -7.87 1.50 -16.49
CA PHE A 14 -8.56 0.70 -15.49
C PHE A 14 -9.00 1.60 -14.32
N TYR A 15 -10.27 1.52 -13.91
CA TYR A 15 -10.92 2.45 -12.98
C TYR A 15 -10.83 3.93 -13.38
N ASN A 16 -10.63 4.23 -14.66
CA ASN A 16 -10.47 5.60 -15.17
C ASN A 16 -9.39 6.41 -14.43
N ARG A 17 -8.31 5.74 -14.00
CA ARG A 17 -7.26 6.30 -13.12
C ARG A 17 -6.68 7.60 -13.65
N SER A 18 -6.46 7.69 -14.97
CA SER A 18 -5.90 8.89 -15.58
C SER A 18 -6.74 10.13 -15.27
N ALA A 19 -8.07 10.05 -15.47
CA ALA A 19 -8.98 11.15 -15.17
C ALA A 19 -9.12 11.38 -13.65
N VAL A 20 -9.18 10.30 -12.87
CA VAL A 20 -9.31 10.39 -11.40
C VAL A 20 -8.14 11.15 -10.79
N TYR A 21 -6.89 10.78 -11.09
CA TYR A 21 -5.73 11.48 -10.53
C TYR A 21 -5.59 12.91 -11.03
N GLN A 22 -5.95 13.18 -12.28
CA GLN A 22 -5.99 14.54 -12.81
C GLN A 22 -7.01 15.39 -12.03
N ASN A 23 -8.21 14.88 -11.80
CA ASN A 23 -9.26 15.57 -11.04
C ASN A 23 -8.93 15.74 -9.55
N LEU A 24 -8.09 14.84 -8.98
CA LEU A 24 -7.55 14.98 -7.63
C LEU A 24 -6.38 16.00 -7.54
N GLY A 25 -5.99 16.62 -8.65
CA GLY A 25 -4.97 17.66 -8.68
C GLY A 25 -3.53 17.14 -8.79
N PHE A 26 -3.33 15.87 -9.12
CA PHE A 26 -1.98 15.39 -9.43
C PHE A 26 -1.50 15.96 -10.75
N ARG A 27 -0.29 16.50 -10.75
CA ARG A 27 0.35 17.03 -11.97
C ARG A 27 0.74 15.93 -12.94
N ARG A 28 1.08 14.76 -12.41
CA ARG A 28 1.49 13.59 -13.21
C ARG A 28 0.82 12.32 -12.69
N PHE A 29 0.48 11.47 -13.63
CA PHE A 29 0.15 10.09 -13.36
C PHE A 29 1.06 9.17 -14.18
N THR A 30 1.87 8.36 -13.53
CA THR A 30 2.77 7.38 -14.14
C THR A 30 2.16 5.99 -14.02
N SER A 31 1.74 5.42 -15.13
CA SER A 31 1.18 4.07 -15.23
C SER A 31 2.18 3.12 -15.87
N ILE A 32 1.84 1.82 -15.99
CA ILE A 32 2.70 0.84 -16.66
C ILE A 32 3.08 1.27 -18.09
N GLU A 33 2.21 1.98 -18.78
CA GLU A 33 2.46 2.49 -20.13
C GLU A 33 3.59 3.52 -20.18
N ASN A 34 3.88 4.17 -19.06
CA ASN A 34 4.97 5.13 -18.93
C ASN A 34 6.26 4.50 -18.37
N MET A 35 6.14 3.36 -17.66
CA MET A 35 7.27 2.69 -16.99
C MET A 35 8.02 1.77 -17.95
N VAL A 36 7.30 1.09 -18.85
CA VAL A 36 7.87 0.08 -19.75
C VAL A 36 7.22 0.14 -21.13
N SER A 37 8.01 -0.15 -22.16
CA SER A 37 7.50 -0.24 -23.53
C SER A 37 6.48 -1.36 -23.68
N ALA A 38 5.56 -1.25 -24.63
CA ALA A 38 4.58 -2.30 -24.91
C ALA A 38 5.24 -3.65 -25.26
N VAL A 39 6.38 -3.62 -25.95
CA VAL A 39 7.15 -4.83 -26.35
C VAL A 39 7.77 -5.51 -25.13
N ASP A 40 8.26 -4.75 -24.16
CA ASP A 40 8.94 -5.28 -22.97
C ASP A 40 7.99 -5.62 -21.82
N ARG A 41 6.73 -5.20 -21.89
CA ARG A 41 5.76 -5.37 -20.80
C ARG A 41 5.67 -6.80 -20.27
N LYS A 42 5.73 -7.80 -21.18
CA LYS A 42 5.69 -9.21 -20.79
C LYS A 42 6.85 -9.62 -19.89
N LYS A 43 8.04 -8.99 -20.01
CA LYS A 43 9.21 -9.28 -19.17
C LYS A 43 9.01 -8.82 -17.72
N PHE A 44 8.14 -7.83 -17.51
CA PHE A 44 7.83 -7.24 -16.22
C PHE A 44 6.46 -7.67 -15.68
N THR A 45 5.88 -8.72 -16.25
CA THR A 45 4.60 -9.27 -15.83
C THR A 45 4.83 -10.71 -15.35
N ASN A 46 4.37 -11.02 -14.15
CA ASN A 46 4.48 -12.36 -13.58
C ASN A 46 3.46 -13.33 -14.19
N GLN A 47 3.51 -14.63 -13.84
CA GLN A 47 2.60 -15.65 -14.35
C GLN A 47 1.13 -15.42 -13.97
N GLY A 48 0.86 -14.69 -12.89
CA GLY A 48 -0.48 -14.28 -12.48
C GLY A 48 -1.05 -13.12 -13.29
N GLY A 49 -0.29 -12.58 -14.24
CA GLY A 49 -0.70 -11.45 -15.08
C GLY A 49 -0.47 -10.07 -14.46
N TRP A 50 0.15 -10.01 -13.29
CA TRP A 50 0.41 -8.76 -12.58
C TRP A 50 1.81 -8.23 -12.86
N ALA A 51 1.92 -6.92 -13.03
CA ALA A 51 3.21 -6.26 -13.24
C ALA A 51 4.04 -6.30 -11.95
N ASN A 52 5.36 -6.47 -12.10
CA ASN A 52 6.30 -6.48 -10.98
C ASN A 52 6.35 -5.11 -10.31
N ASP A 53 6.35 -5.09 -8.99
CA ASP A 53 6.39 -3.87 -8.19
C ASP A 53 7.75 -3.17 -8.25
N ASP A 54 8.81 -3.85 -8.71
CA ASP A 54 10.10 -3.24 -9.00
C ASP A 54 9.98 -1.99 -9.87
N LEU A 55 9.01 -1.96 -10.81
CA LEU A 55 8.74 -0.80 -11.65
C LEU A 55 8.33 0.44 -10.85
N ILE A 56 7.51 0.25 -9.82
CA ILE A 56 7.10 1.34 -8.90
C ILE A 56 8.30 1.82 -8.10
N TYR A 57 9.06 0.90 -7.49
CA TYR A 57 10.20 1.26 -6.66
C TYR A 57 11.31 1.96 -7.46
N GLN A 58 11.60 1.51 -8.69
CA GLN A 58 12.50 2.20 -9.62
C GLN A 58 12.00 3.61 -9.97
N SER A 59 10.69 3.76 -10.19
CA SER A 59 10.08 5.07 -10.50
C SER A 59 10.15 6.02 -9.31
N ILE A 60 9.90 5.53 -8.08
CA ILE A 60 10.07 6.31 -6.85
C ILE A 60 11.53 6.70 -6.67
N HIS A 61 12.46 5.74 -6.79
CA HIS A 61 13.90 5.99 -6.67
C HIS A 61 14.35 7.08 -7.65
N ALA A 62 13.94 7.01 -8.91
CA ALA A 62 14.24 8.02 -9.90
C ALA A 62 13.70 9.43 -9.54
N GLN A 63 12.57 9.52 -8.84
CA GLN A 63 12.05 10.79 -8.33
C GLN A 63 12.85 11.29 -7.13
N LEU A 64 13.22 10.40 -6.22
CA LEU A 64 14.00 10.73 -5.03
C LEU A 64 15.38 11.28 -5.37
N GLN A 65 16.00 10.79 -6.45
CA GLN A 65 17.34 11.23 -6.92
C GLN A 65 17.31 12.58 -7.64
N LYS A 66 16.15 13.10 -8.03
CA LYS A 66 16.08 14.41 -8.67
C LYS A 66 16.45 15.53 -7.70
N SER A 67 17.37 16.39 -8.10
CA SER A 67 17.54 17.70 -7.48
C SER A 67 16.33 18.55 -7.87
N VAL A 68 15.52 18.93 -6.89
CA VAL A 68 14.33 19.76 -7.11
C VAL A 68 14.23 20.82 -6.03
N ASP A 69 13.91 22.03 -6.44
CA ASP A 69 13.69 23.16 -5.54
C ASP A 69 12.30 23.09 -4.88
N GLN A 70 11.42 22.26 -5.41
CA GLN A 70 10.04 22.14 -4.98
C GLN A 70 9.82 20.83 -4.20
N PRO A 71 9.12 20.84 -3.07
CA PRO A 71 8.80 19.62 -2.34
C PRO A 71 7.93 18.68 -3.20
N GLN A 72 8.16 17.39 -3.04
CA GLN A 72 7.47 16.34 -3.82
C GLN A 72 6.43 15.61 -2.99
N PHE A 73 5.29 15.32 -3.57
CA PHE A 73 4.30 14.39 -3.04
C PHE A 73 4.12 13.23 -4.02
N ILE A 74 4.49 12.04 -3.61
CA ILE A 74 4.39 10.83 -4.41
C ILE A 74 3.34 9.92 -3.77
N TYR A 75 2.31 9.56 -4.54
CA TYR A 75 1.31 8.55 -4.17
C TYR A 75 1.47 7.35 -5.08
N ALA A 76 1.96 6.24 -4.54
CA ALA A 76 2.28 5.04 -5.31
C ALA A 76 1.43 3.86 -4.87
N ILE A 77 0.87 3.12 -5.84
CA ILE A 77 0.09 1.90 -5.63
C ILE A 77 0.80 0.76 -6.34
N THR A 78 1.01 -0.35 -5.63
CA THR A 78 1.59 -1.60 -6.15
C THR A 78 0.51 -2.60 -6.52
N VAL A 79 0.83 -3.62 -7.35
CA VAL A 79 -0.17 -4.59 -7.83
C VAL A 79 0.34 -6.04 -7.88
N GLU A 80 1.64 -6.28 -7.71
CA GLU A 80 2.27 -7.58 -7.92
C GLU A 80 1.64 -8.69 -7.06
N ASN A 81 1.29 -8.35 -5.80
CA ASN A 81 0.66 -9.28 -4.87
C ASN A 81 -0.88 -9.21 -4.85
N HIS A 82 -1.51 -8.77 -5.94
CA HIS A 82 -2.97 -8.78 -6.07
C HIS A 82 -3.52 -10.21 -6.24
N PHE A 83 -4.77 -10.47 -5.81
CA PHE A 83 -5.42 -11.77 -5.98
C PHE A 83 -5.70 -12.04 -7.50
N ASN A 84 -5.96 -13.31 -7.94
CA ASN A 84 -6.04 -14.49 -7.10
C ASN A 84 -4.63 -15.06 -6.80
N TYR A 85 -4.53 -15.96 -5.83
CA TYR A 85 -3.28 -16.59 -5.40
C TYR A 85 -3.20 -18.07 -5.81
N ASN A 86 -3.95 -18.49 -6.83
CA ASN A 86 -4.06 -19.89 -7.27
C ASN A 86 -2.90 -20.36 -8.17
N ASP A 87 -1.93 -19.49 -8.39
CA ASP A 87 -0.76 -19.73 -9.22
C ASP A 87 0.53 -19.79 -8.38
N ASP A 88 1.61 -20.20 -9.00
CA ASP A 88 2.94 -20.26 -8.39
C ASP A 88 3.82 -19.09 -8.90
N ARG A 89 3.26 -17.89 -9.09
CA ARG A 89 3.92 -16.73 -9.71
C ARG A 89 5.26 -16.33 -9.09
N PHE A 90 5.47 -16.68 -7.83
CA PHE A 90 6.71 -16.41 -7.10
C PHE A 90 7.53 -17.68 -6.82
N GLY A 91 7.14 -18.82 -7.39
CA GLY A 91 7.73 -20.13 -7.15
C GLY A 91 6.92 -21.00 -6.21
N LYS A 92 7.20 -22.30 -6.25
CA LYS A 92 6.56 -23.32 -5.42
C LYS A 92 7.31 -23.48 -4.11
N ASP A 93 6.57 -23.80 -3.05
CA ASP A 93 7.11 -24.27 -1.76
C ASP A 93 8.19 -23.35 -1.13
N ASN A 94 8.08 -22.04 -1.37
CA ASN A 94 8.97 -21.04 -0.75
C ASN A 94 8.81 -21.01 0.77
N PHE A 95 7.64 -21.42 1.28
CA PHE A 95 7.33 -21.52 2.69
C PHE A 95 6.89 -22.94 3.05
N LYS A 96 7.44 -23.47 4.14
CA LYS A 96 6.98 -24.74 4.71
C LYS A 96 5.64 -24.54 5.42
N ILE A 97 4.56 -24.85 4.72
CA ILE A 97 3.20 -24.72 5.25
C ILE A 97 2.75 -26.08 5.77
N SER A 98 2.67 -26.23 7.09
CA SER A 98 2.22 -27.44 7.76
C SER A 98 1.03 -27.13 8.66
N LYS A 99 -0.16 -27.46 8.22
CA LYS A 99 -1.42 -27.33 8.99
C LYS A 99 -2.25 -28.57 8.73
N ALA A 100 -2.72 -29.22 9.80
CA ALA A 100 -3.61 -30.37 9.66
C ALA A 100 -4.88 -29.97 8.89
N GLY A 101 -5.26 -30.77 7.89
CA GLY A 101 -6.47 -30.54 7.09
C GLY A 101 -6.38 -29.44 6.04
N ILE A 102 -5.22 -28.79 5.86
CA ILE A 102 -5.08 -27.79 4.79
C ILE A 102 -5.04 -28.49 3.41
N THR A 103 -5.81 -28.00 2.47
CA THR A 103 -5.83 -28.50 1.08
C THR A 103 -4.60 -28.03 0.30
N ASP A 104 -4.24 -28.71 -0.78
CA ASP A 104 -3.13 -28.30 -1.64
C ASP A 104 -3.39 -26.94 -2.32
N LEU A 105 -4.66 -26.64 -2.65
CA LEU A 105 -5.04 -25.31 -3.14
C LEU A 105 -4.76 -24.23 -2.10
N ASN A 106 -5.16 -24.43 -0.86
CA ASN A 106 -4.97 -23.45 0.21
C ASN A 106 -3.49 -23.29 0.59
N LYS A 107 -2.68 -24.36 0.51
CA LYS A 107 -1.22 -24.28 0.64
C LYS A 107 -0.63 -23.39 -0.46
N ARG A 108 -1.03 -23.61 -1.71
CA ARG A 108 -0.57 -22.81 -2.85
C ARG A 108 -0.94 -21.34 -2.69
N GLN A 109 -2.20 -21.05 -2.36
CA GLN A 109 -2.68 -19.69 -2.13
C GLN A 109 -1.85 -18.99 -1.04
N LEU A 110 -1.64 -19.66 0.08
CA LEU A 110 -0.88 -19.10 1.18
C LEU A 110 0.61 -18.92 0.82
N ASN A 111 1.23 -19.89 0.13
CA ASN A 111 2.60 -19.78 -0.35
C ASN A 111 2.76 -18.59 -1.32
N THR A 112 1.86 -18.44 -2.27
CA THR A 112 1.88 -17.32 -3.24
C THR A 112 1.72 -15.99 -2.51
N TYR A 113 0.75 -15.86 -1.60
CA TYR A 113 0.54 -14.64 -0.83
C TYR A 113 1.75 -14.27 0.04
N LEU A 114 2.29 -15.22 0.81
CA LEU A 114 3.45 -14.99 1.67
C LEU A 114 4.70 -14.63 0.86
N SER A 115 4.90 -15.25 -0.29
CA SER A 115 6.02 -14.93 -1.19
C SER A 115 5.90 -13.50 -1.72
N GLY A 116 4.70 -13.06 -2.09
CA GLY A 116 4.44 -11.68 -2.50
C GLY A 116 4.66 -10.68 -1.36
N MET A 117 4.22 -11.01 -0.14
CA MET A 117 4.48 -10.19 1.05
C MET A 117 5.97 -10.07 1.36
N GLN A 118 6.73 -11.16 1.26
CA GLN A 118 8.19 -11.14 1.45
C GLN A 118 8.88 -10.25 0.41
N ARG A 119 8.43 -10.29 -0.85
CA ARG A 119 8.95 -9.40 -1.91
C ARG A 119 8.63 -7.93 -1.61
N ALA A 120 7.39 -7.63 -1.22
CA ALA A 120 6.98 -6.27 -0.85
C ALA A 120 7.80 -5.73 0.33
N ASP A 121 8.04 -6.56 1.34
CA ASP A 121 8.89 -6.20 2.49
C ASP A 121 10.35 -5.90 2.07
N GLN A 122 10.93 -6.76 1.22
CA GLN A 122 12.28 -6.55 0.69
C GLN A 122 12.39 -5.25 -0.13
N GLN A 123 11.42 -4.97 -0.98
CA GLN A 123 11.36 -3.75 -1.78
C GLN A 123 11.18 -2.51 -0.91
N PHE A 124 10.33 -2.59 0.10
CA PHE A 124 10.14 -1.51 1.07
C PHE A 124 11.42 -1.25 1.88
N LYS A 125 12.10 -2.30 2.32
CA LYS A 125 13.42 -2.18 2.97
C LYS A 125 14.46 -1.47 2.07
N GLN A 126 14.49 -1.80 0.78
CA GLN A 126 15.37 -1.13 -0.18
C GLN A 126 15.00 0.35 -0.35
N LEU A 127 13.71 0.67 -0.44
CA LEU A 127 13.23 2.05 -0.52
C LEU A 127 13.68 2.88 0.68
N ILE A 128 13.56 2.33 1.90
CA ILE A 128 14.04 2.98 3.12
C ILE A 128 15.57 3.19 3.05
N ALA A 129 16.32 2.18 2.64
CA ALA A 129 17.78 2.27 2.54
C ALA A 129 18.23 3.35 1.53
N GLU A 130 17.50 3.54 0.44
CA GLU A 130 17.75 4.63 -0.50
C GLU A 130 17.32 5.99 0.05
N ALA A 131 16.17 6.05 0.73
CA ALA A 131 15.69 7.29 1.34
C ALA A 131 16.62 7.78 2.47
N GLN A 132 17.30 6.88 3.17
CA GLN A 132 18.31 7.23 4.20
C GLN A 132 19.52 7.99 3.64
N LYS A 133 19.84 7.82 2.36
CA LYS A 133 20.96 8.51 1.70
C LYS A 133 20.60 9.94 1.26
N ILE A 134 19.35 10.33 1.38
CA ILE A 134 18.85 11.62 0.91
C ILE A 134 18.88 12.60 2.07
N GLU A 135 19.54 13.75 1.89
CA GLU A 135 19.61 14.82 2.91
C GLU A 135 18.29 15.56 3.07
N ARG A 136 17.50 15.63 2.00
CA ARG A 136 16.19 16.29 2.00
C ARG A 136 15.23 15.61 2.97
N PRO A 137 14.49 16.36 3.82
CA PRO A 137 13.47 15.80 4.70
C PRO A 137 12.49 14.91 3.92
N THR A 138 12.44 13.63 4.27
CA THR A 138 11.64 12.60 3.58
C THR A 138 10.83 11.82 4.61
N LEU A 139 9.51 11.75 4.37
CA LEU A 139 8.55 10.96 5.14
C LEU A 139 7.92 9.91 4.25
N ILE A 140 7.93 8.66 4.66
CA ILE A 140 7.32 7.54 3.96
C ILE A 140 6.20 6.96 4.82
N ILE A 141 5.01 6.85 4.24
CA ILE A 141 3.85 6.18 4.82
C ILE A 141 3.55 4.97 3.94
N PHE A 142 3.61 3.78 4.52
CA PHE A 142 3.30 2.53 3.83
C PHE A 142 2.13 1.84 4.53
N PHE A 143 1.10 1.45 3.77
CA PHE A 143 -0.06 0.75 4.30
C PHE A 143 -0.69 -0.18 3.25
N GLY A 144 -1.38 -1.21 3.72
CA GLY A 144 -2.24 -2.02 2.86
C GLY A 144 -3.57 -1.32 2.61
N ASP A 145 -4.12 -1.48 1.41
CA ASP A 145 -5.40 -0.90 1.02
C ASP A 145 -6.60 -1.72 1.54
N HIS A 146 -6.45 -3.05 1.59
CA HIS A 146 -7.45 -3.99 2.12
C HIS A 146 -6.82 -5.35 2.46
N LEU A 147 -7.58 -6.23 3.12
CA LEU A 147 -7.15 -7.61 3.37
C LEU A 147 -7.07 -8.42 2.07
N PRO A 148 -6.16 -9.42 2.00
CA PRO A 148 -6.09 -10.34 0.87
C PRO A 148 -7.34 -11.24 0.81
N ASN A 149 -7.74 -11.62 -0.40
CA ASN A 149 -8.80 -12.63 -0.56
C ASN A 149 -8.19 -14.04 -0.52
N LEU A 150 -8.10 -14.62 0.67
CA LEU A 150 -7.55 -15.96 0.92
C LEU A 150 -8.62 -17.02 1.19
N GLY A 151 -9.90 -16.67 1.11
CA GLY A 151 -11.01 -17.62 1.25
C GLY A 151 -10.92 -18.48 2.51
N GLU A 152 -10.94 -19.81 2.35
CA GLU A 152 -10.92 -20.79 3.46
C GLU A 152 -9.64 -20.77 4.29
N VAL A 153 -8.54 -20.20 3.79
CA VAL A 153 -7.30 -20.07 4.57
C VAL A 153 -7.54 -19.27 5.85
N PHE A 154 -8.38 -18.26 5.81
CA PHE A 154 -8.77 -17.50 6.99
C PHE A 154 -9.42 -18.37 8.07
N ASP A 155 -10.32 -19.26 7.67
CA ASP A 155 -10.98 -20.21 8.61
C ASP A 155 -9.95 -21.18 9.19
N GLN A 156 -9.12 -21.75 8.32
CA GLN A 156 -8.14 -22.75 8.73
C GLN A 156 -7.10 -22.22 9.71
N TYR A 157 -6.75 -20.93 9.60
CA TYR A 157 -5.77 -20.29 10.48
C TYR A 157 -6.41 -19.53 11.65
N GLY A 158 -7.72 -19.65 11.85
CA GLY A 158 -8.41 -19.06 13.01
C GLY A 158 -8.48 -17.53 12.94
N PHE A 159 -8.55 -16.98 11.74
CA PHE A 159 -8.77 -15.53 11.57
C PHE A 159 -10.11 -15.12 12.18
N TYR A 160 -11.14 -15.95 12.05
CA TYR A 160 -12.44 -15.79 12.71
C TYR A 160 -12.45 -16.56 14.01
N ALA A 161 -12.85 -15.94 15.11
CA ALA A 161 -13.00 -16.61 16.40
C ALA A 161 -14.13 -17.65 16.38
N ASN A 162 -15.21 -17.38 15.63
CA ASN A 162 -16.38 -18.25 15.49
C ASN A 162 -17.19 -17.87 14.23
N ALA A 163 -18.25 -18.63 13.95
CA ALA A 163 -19.13 -18.40 12.80
C ALA A 163 -19.90 -17.07 12.89
N GLU A 164 -20.22 -16.62 14.10
CA GLU A 164 -20.93 -15.34 14.31
C GLU A 164 -20.02 -14.17 13.90
N GLU A 165 -18.76 -14.16 14.35
CA GLU A 165 -17.79 -13.14 13.95
C GLU A 165 -17.55 -13.15 12.44
N LYS A 166 -17.49 -14.34 11.82
CA LYS A 166 -17.36 -14.46 10.35
C LYS A 166 -18.55 -13.86 9.62
N ALA A 167 -19.74 -13.93 10.18
CA ALA A 167 -20.97 -13.36 9.61
C ALA A 167 -21.07 -11.84 9.81
N GLN A 168 -20.35 -11.27 10.78
CA GLN A 168 -20.35 -9.84 11.08
C GLN A 168 -19.49 -9.08 10.07
N LYS A 169 -20.14 -8.48 9.06
CA LYS A 169 -19.44 -7.73 7.99
C LYS A 169 -18.76 -6.44 8.45
N ASN A 170 -19.04 -5.94 9.65
CA ASN A 170 -18.59 -4.63 10.15
C ASN A 170 -17.52 -4.71 11.26
N HIS A 171 -16.92 -5.87 11.47
CA HIS A 171 -15.87 -6.00 12.49
C HIS A 171 -14.60 -5.29 12.05
N ALA A 172 -14.03 -4.43 12.91
CA ALA A 172 -12.87 -3.58 12.60
C ALA A 172 -11.68 -4.37 12.00
N LYS A 173 -11.41 -5.60 12.46
CA LYS A 173 -10.30 -6.41 11.96
C LYS A 173 -10.41 -6.76 10.46
N PHE A 174 -11.63 -6.76 9.88
CA PHE A 174 -11.82 -7.05 8.45
C PHE A 174 -11.41 -5.87 7.56
N PHE A 175 -11.23 -4.69 8.15
CA PHE A 175 -10.85 -3.45 7.48
C PHE A 175 -9.51 -2.92 7.98
N SER A 176 -8.77 -3.72 8.74
CA SER A 176 -7.49 -3.31 9.32
C SER A 176 -6.33 -3.91 8.53
N THR A 177 -5.39 -3.07 8.17
CA THR A 177 -4.16 -3.42 7.45
C THR A 177 -2.96 -2.82 8.18
N PRO A 178 -1.74 -3.37 8.03
CA PRO A 178 -0.55 -2.79 8.60
C PRO A 178 -0.30 -1.36 8.09
N LEU A 179 0.15 -0.50 9.00
CA LEU A 179 0.63 0.85 8.71
C LEU A 179 2.08 0.96 9.20
N ALA A 180 2.99 1.40 8.34
CA ALA A 180 4.36 1.73 8.71
C ALA A 180 4.66 3.18 8.36
N VAL A 181 5.35 3.87 9.27
CA VAL A 181 5.76 5.27 9.13
C VAL A 181 7.27 5.35 9.32
N TRP A 182 7.97 5.90 8.35
CA TRP A 182 9.41 6.12 8.40
C TRP A 182 9.77 7.54 7.98
N SER A 183 10.79 8.12 8.61
CA SER A 183 11.26 9.46 8.29
C SER A 183 12.75 9.59 8.57
N ASN A 184 13.48 10.38 7.76
CA ASN A 184 14.86 10.78 8.01
C ASN A 184 14.98 12.09 8.81
N PHE A 185 13.88 12.63 9.28
CA PHE A 185 13.81 13.82 10.13
C PHE A 185 12.87 13.59 11.32
N GLN A 186 12.90 14.47 12.29
CA GLN A 186 12.06 14.35 13.48
C GLN A 186 10.59 14.65 13.16
N VAL A 187 9.73 13.67 13.38
CA VAL A 187 8.27 13.77 13.27
C VAL A 187 7.60 13.50 14.62
N ASP A 188 6.42 14.06 14.82
CA ASP A 188 5.59 13.75 16.00
C ASP A 188 4.94 12.36 15.85
N LYS A 189 5.61 11.35 16.42
CA LYS A 189 5.15 9.96 16.37
C LYS A 189 3.85 9.72 17.14
N ALA A 190 3.50 10.58 18.10
CA ALA A 190 2.28 10.45 18.88
C ALA A 190 1.01 10.52 18.01
N GLN A 191 1.09 11.09 16.82
CA GLN A 191 -0.01 11.10 15.84
C GLN A 191 -0.40 9.68 15.38
N PHE A 192 0.52 8.72 15.47
CA PHE A 192 0.31 7.32 15.05
C PHE A 192 0.33 6.34 16.23
N ASP A 193 0.49 6.82 17.46
CA ASP A 193 0.55 6.03 18.68
C ASP A 193 -0.87 5.70 19.16
N SER A 194 -1.60 4.97 18.33
CA SER A 194 -2.94 4.48 18.61
C SER A 194 -3.08 3.07 18.06
N GLU A 195 -3.95 2.26 18.65
CA GLU A 195 -4.21 0.89 18.23
C GLU A 195 -4.62 0.80 16.74
N SER A 196 -5.29 1.82 16.23
CA SER A 196 -5.64 1.95 14.82
C SER A 196 -5.69 3.41 14.37
N VAL A 197 -5.34 3.65 13.11
CA VAL A 197 -5.43 4.94 12.43
C VAL A 197 -6.46 4.82 11.31
N PRO A 198 -7.66 5.37 11.45
CA PRO A 198 -8.65 5.35 10.38
C PRO A 198 -8.14 6.06 9.12
N ALA A 199 -8.35 5.44 7.94
CA ALA A 199 -7.80 5.94 6.68
C ALA A 199 -8.21 7.39 6.36
N HIS A 200 -9.45 7.78 6.71
CA HIS A 200 -9.95 9.14 6.49
C HIS A 200 -9.26 10.21 7.38
N PHE A 201 -8.59 9.81 8.48
CA PHE A 201 -7.79 10.71 9.31
C PHE A 201 -6.29 10.65 9.00
N LEU A 202 -5.83 9.69 8.19
CA LEU A 202 -4.41 9.46 7.95
C LEU A 202 -3.71 10.71 7.41
N ALA A 203 -4.27 11.36 6.39
CA ALA A 203 -3.64 12.54 5.78
C ALA A 203 -3.49 13.70 6.78
N GLN A 204 -4.52 13.96 7.60
CA GLN A 204 -4.46 14.98 8.67
C GLN A 204 -3.37 14.66 9.68
N LYS A 205 -3.28 13.39 10.12
CA LYS A 205 -2.23 12.93 11.06
C LYS A 205 -0.83 13.06 10.48
N VAL A 206 -0.65 12.77 9.19
CA VAL A 206 0.61 12.95 8.47
C VAL A 206 1.03 14.42 8.44
N LEU A 207 0.11 15.33 8.12
CA LEU A 207 0.39 16.77 8.14
C LEU A 207 0.80 17.25 9.53
N ALA A 208 0.06 16.82 10.57
CA ALA A 208 0.36 17.16 11.96
C ALA A 208 1.73 16.59 12.40
N ALA A 209 2.02 15.32 12.10
CA ALA A 209 3.28 14.66 12.45
C ALA A 209 4.49 15.34 11.82
N ALA A 210 4.37 15.80 10.57
CA ALA A 210 5.41 16.51 9.84
C ALA A 210 5.44 18.02 10.13
N LYS A 211 4.54 18.52 10.99
CA LYS A 211 4.37 19.95 11.29
C LYS A 211 4.14 20.80 10.02
N LEU A 212 3.41 20.25 9.08
CA LEU A 212 3.03 20.93 7.83
C LEU A 212 1.75 21.73 8.04
N PRO A 213 1.60 22.89 7.36
CA PRO A 213 0.36 23.66 7.44
C PRO A 213 -0.81 22.86 6.88
N ALA A 214 -1.90 22.83 7.62
CA ALA A 214 -3.15 22.22 7.20
C ALA A 214 -4.01 23.23 6.40
N SER A 215 -4.83 22.71 5.49
CA SER A 215 -5.89 23.50 4.88
C SER A 215 -7.12 23.55 5.79
N PRO A 216 -8.08 24.49 5.60
CA PRO A 216 -9.33 24.51 6.38
C PRO A 216 -10.08 23.16 6.38
N TYR A 217 -9.98 22.39 5.30
CA TYR A 217 -10.53 21.02 5.23
C TYR A 217 -9.86 20.11 6.27
N TYR A 218 -8.54 20.08 6.34
CA TYR A 218 -7.82 19.22 7.29
C TYR A 218 -7.93 19.71 8.73
N ASP A 219 -8.13 21.02 8.96
CA ASP A 219 -8.47 21.55 10.28
C ASP A 219 -9.85 21.05 10.74
N LEU A 220 -10.84 21.01 9.83
CA LEU A 220 -12.14 20.41 10.12
C LEU A 220 -12.01 18.91 10.43
N ILE A 221 -11.26 18.16 9.62
CA ILE A 221 -10.99 16.73 9.85
C ILE A 221 -10.31 16.49 11.21
N ALA A 222 -9.37 17.34 11.60
CA ALA A 222 -8.73 17.27 12.92
C ALA A 222 -9.71 17.47 14.08
N ARG A 223 -10.64 18.44 13.97
CA ARG A 223 -11.71 18.66 14.98
C ARG A 223 -12.66 17.46 15.05
N ILE A 224 -13.02 16.88 13.92
CA ILE A 224 -13.84 15.66 13.88
C ILE A 224 -13.10 14.50 14.56
N ASN A 225 -11.81 14.29 14.27
CA ASN A 225 -11.02 13.23 14.88
C ASN A 225 -10.87 13.41 16.41
N ALA A 226 -10.87 14.63 16.92
CA ALA A 226 -10.88 14.89 18.35
C ALA A 226 -12.16 14.43 19.06
N CYS A 227 -13.30 14.42 18.35
CA CYS A 227 -14.59 14.00 18.88
C CYS A 227 -14.92 12.53 18.58
N TYR A 228 -14.46 12.00 17.45
CA TYR A 228 -14.80 10.67 16.95
C TYR A 228 -13.54 9.87 16.62
N ARG A 229 -13.35 8.75 17.30
CA ARG A 229 -12.20 7.84 17.02
C ARG A 229 -12.32 7.16 15.67
N GLN A 230 -13.54 6.91 15.21
CA GLN A 230 -13.84 6.19 13.98
C GLN A 230 -15.17 6.62 13.41
N ILE A 231 -15.28 6.72 12.08
CA ILE A 231 -16.51 7.02 11.36
C ILE A 231 -16.76 5.84 10.40
N HIS A 232 -17.93 5.23 10.48
CA HIS A 232 -18.38 4.17 9.58
C HIS A 232 -19.49 4.67 8.66
N GLN A 233 -19.52 4.18 7.44
CA GLN A 233 -20.73 4.24 6.63
C GLN A 233 -21.72 3.20 7.21
N THR A 234 -22.90 3.64 7.57
CA THR A 234 -24.02 2.77 7.97
C THR A 234 -24.72 2.19 6.75
#